data_58f15d867e8aa99797a341b82f7017c8
#
_entry.id   58f15d867e8aa99797a341b82f7017c8
#
_cell.length_a   1.000
_cell.length_b   1.000
_cell.length_c   1.000
_cell.angle_alpha   90.00
_cell.angle_beta   90.00
_cell.angle_gamma   90.00
#
_symmetry.space_group_name_H-M   'P 1'
#
loop_
_entity.id
_entity.type
_entity.pdbx_description
1 polymer ?
#
loop_
_entity_poly.entity_id
_entity_poly.type
_entity_poly.pdbx_seq_one_letter_code
_entity_poly.pdbx_strand_id
1 'polypeptide(L)'
;MTAEESAAEYLMRLFNLPVEKARRALGSFGLASHAHTVKMKDLSGGQKSRVALAELTLSAPDVIVLDEPTNNLDIESIDALGDAIKEYDGGVIIVSHDERLIRETECQLWVIEEQVRRKIHKCFVLT
;
A
#
# COMPACT_ATOMS: atom_id res chain seq x y z
N MET A 1 7.32 6.69 -14.21
CA MET A 1 7.86 5.33 -14.03
C MET A 1 8.51 4.89 -15.34
N THR A 2 9.82 4.70 -15.36
CA THR A 2 10.52 4.20 -16.54
C THR A 2 10.62 2.68 -16.48
N ALA A 3 10.18 2.00 -17.54
CA ALA A 3 10.12 0.54 -17.59
C ALA A 3 11.51 -0.12 -17.47
N GLU A 4 12.58 0.59 -17.81
CA GLU A 4 13.95 0.11 -17.76
C GLU A 4 14.59 0.18 -16.36
N GLU A 5 14.02 0.95 -15.45
CA GLU A 5 14.49 1.02 -14.06
C GLU A 5 13.99 -0.18 -13.25
N SER A 6 14.77 -0.59 -12.26
CA SER A 6 14.26 -1.48 -11.22
C SER A 6 13.41 -0.71 -10.21
N ALA A 7 12.61 -1.43 -9.41
CA ALA A 7 11.80 -0.82 -8.37
C ALA A 7 12.65 -0.03 -7.36
N ALA A 8 13.78 -0.60 -6.95
CA ALA A 8 14.69 0.08 -6.01
C ALA A 8 15.27 1.36 -6.62
N GLU A 9 15.75 1.30 -7.86
CA GLU A 9 16.28 2.48 -8.57
C GLU A 9 15.23 3.57 -8.71
N TYR A 10 14.01 3.19 -9.04
CA TYR A 10 12.88 4.12 -9.18
C TYR A 10 12.61 4.89 -7.88
N LEU A 11 12.49 4.18 -6.76
CA LEU A 11 12.24 4.81 -5.46
C LEU A 11 13.42 5.66 -4.99
N MET A 12 14.64 5.20 -5.22
CA MET A 12 15.86 5.97 -4.90
C MET A 12 15.89 7.30 -5.65
N ARG A 13 15.53 7.28 -6.92
CA ARG A 13 15.49 8.48 -7.76
C ARG A 13 14.41 9.46 -7.33
N LEU A 14 13.18 8.95 -7.10
CA LEU A 14 12.04 9.81 -6.75
C LEU A 14 12.18 10.50 -5.40
N PHE A 15 12.69 9.79 -4.39
CA PHE A 15 12.72 10.26 -3.01
C PHE A 15 14.12 10.57 -2.49
N ASN A 16 15.13 10.46 -3.35
CA ASN A 16 16.54 10.66 -2.98
C ASN A 16 16.93 9.84 -1.75
N LEU A 17 16.62 8.54 -1.78
CA LEU A 17 16.84 7.60 -0.69
C LEU A 17 18.07 6.73 -0.92
N PRO A 18 18.77 6.31 0.16
CA PRO A 18 19.73 5.21 0.05
C PRO A 18 19.04 3.90 -0.31
N VAL A 19 19.78 2.99 -0.93
CA VAL A 19 19.27 1.72 -1.43
C VAL A 19 18.59 0.88 -0.33
N GLU A 20 19.12 0.90 0.87
CA GLU A 20 18.57 0.14 2.00
C GLU A 20 17.16 0.60 2.38
N LYS A 21 16.92 1.92 2.36
CA LYS A 21 15.59 2.47 2.66
C LYS A 21 14.59 2.14 1.56
N ALA A 22 14.99 2.24 0.30
CA ALA A 22 14.14 1.86 -0.84
C ALA A 22 13.77 0.38 -0.77
N ARG A 23 14.73 -0.50 -0.52
CA ARG A 23 14.49 -1.93 -0.39
C ARG A 23 13.66 -2.29 0.82
N ARG A 24 13.82 -1.59 1.94
CA ARG A 24 12.98 -1.77 3.13
C ARG A 24 11.52 -1.45 2.84
N ALA A 25 11.26 -0.33 2.16
CA ALA A 25 9.89 0.03 1.78
C ALA A 25 9.26 -1.03 0.87
N LEU A 26 9.98 -1.51 -0.13
CA LEU A 26 9.51 -2.57 -1.02
C LEU A 26 9.24 -3.88 -0.26
N GLY A 27 10.12 -4.26 0.64
CA GLY A 27 9.98 -5.46 1.46
C GLY A 27 8.81 -5.39 2.41
N SER A 28 8.48 -4.22 2.94
CA SER A 28 7.33 -4.03 3.83
C SER A 28 5.99 -4.32 3.14
N PHE A 29 5.93 -4.19 1.82
CA PHE A 29 4.77 -4.58 1.01
C PHE A 29 4.89 -5.98 0.41
N GLY A 30 5.85 -6.76 0.88
CA GLY A 30 5.98 -8.16 0.48
C GLY A 30 6.66 -8.39 -0.88
N LEU A 31 7.29 -7.38 -1.46
CA LEU A 31 8.08 -7.57 -2.68
C LEU A 31 9.36 -8.32 -2.35
N ALA A 32 9.53 -9.50 -2.93
CA ALA A 32 10.68 -10.34 -2.67
C ALA A 32 12.00 -9.65 -3.05
N SER A 33 13.06 -9.89 -2.29
CA SER A 33 14.36 -9.23 -2.47
C SER A 33 14.90 -9.29 -3.89
N HIS A 34 14.75 -10.43 -4.57
CA HIS A 34 15.22 -10.59 -5.94
C HIS A 34 14.44 -9.70 -6.94
N ALA A 35 13.21 -9.37 -6.64
CA ALA A 35 12.38 -8.51 -7.49
C ALA A 35 12.73 -7.03 -7.36
N HIS A 36 13.43 -6.61 -6.30
CA HIS A 36 13.83 -5.20 -6.11
C HIS A 36 14.76 -4.69 -7.22
N THR A 37 15.55 -5.57 -7.81
CA THR A 37 16.54 -5.24 -8.83
C THR A 37 16.13 -5.67 -10.24
N VAL A 38 14.97 -6.29 -10.40
CA VAL A 38 14.40 -6.64 -11.70
C VAL A 38 13.80 -5.38 -12.33
N LYS A 39 13.97 -5.21 -13.64
CA LYS A 39 13.36 -4.09 -14.38
C LYS A 39 11.85 -4.12 -14.23
N MET A 40 11.25 -2.95 -14.02
CA MET A 40 9.81 -2.87 -13.75
C MET A 40 8.95 -3.42 -14.87
N LYS A 41 9.42 -3.35 -16.12
CA LYS A 41 8.71 -3.96 -17.25
C LYS A 41 8.55 -5.47 -17.12
N ASP A 42 9.45 -6.12 -16.40
CA ASP A 42 9.48 -7.58 -16.22
C ASP A 42 8.74 -8.03 -14.95
N LEU A 43 8.22 -7.10 -14.17
CA LEU A 43 7.44 -7.42 -12.98
C LEU A 43 6.00 -7.83 -13.35
N SER A 44 5.42 -8.72 -12.53
CA SER A 44 4.00 -9.06 -12.63
C SER A 44 3.11 -7.88 -12.24
N GLY A 45 1.81 -7.96 -12.56
CA GLY A 45 0.84 -6.94 -12.16
C GLY A 45 0.78 -6.75 -10.63
N GLY A 46 0.78 -7.84 -9.87
CA GLY A 46 0.80 -7.80 -8.41
C GLY A 46 2.07 -7.17 -7.85
N GLN A 47 3.22 -7.49 -8.45
CA GLN A 47 4.50 -6.89 -8.05
C GLN A 47 4.52 -5.38 -8.34
N LYS A 48 4.01 -4.94 -9.49
CA LYS A 48 3.89 -3.51 -9.81
C LYS A 48 2.98 -2.79 -8.83
N SER A 49 1.88 -3.41 -8.42
CA SER A 49 0.97 -2.85 -7.42
C SER A 49 1.67 -2.64 -6.07
N ARG A 50 2.52 -3.57 -5.66
CA ARG A 50 3.33 -3.44 -4.43
C ARG A 50 4.32 -2.29 -4.52
N VAL A 51 4.94 -2.07 -5.66
CA VAL A 51 5.82 -0.91 -5.90
C VAL A 51 5.03 0.39 -5.78
N ALA A 52 3.84 0.45 -6.36
CA ALA A 52 2.97 1.63 -6.28
C ALA A 52 2.56 1.94 -4.83
N LEU A 53 2.25 0.93 -4.03
CA LEU A 53 1.94 1.09 -2.61
C LEU A 53 3.16 1.59 -1.81
N ALA A 54 4.35 1.08 -2.07
CA ALA A 54 5.57 1.55 -1.45
C ALA A 54 5.85 3.02 -1.80
N GLU A 55 5.69 3.40 -3.06
CA GLU A 55 5.80 4.78 -3.51
C GLU A 55 4.82 5.70 -2.78
N LEU A 56 3.57 5.29 -2.70
CA LEU A 56 2.52 6.06 -2.03
C LEU A 56 2.88 6.30 -0.55
N THR A 57 3.34 5.27 0.15
CA THR A 57 3.73 5.37 1.56
C THR A 57 4.94 6.29 1.76
N LEU A 58 5.93 6.21 0.87
CA LEU A 58 7.12 7.08 0.93
C LEU A 58 6.81 8.54 0.62
N SER A 59 5.80 8.82 -0.21
CA SER A 59 5.36 10.19 -0.46
C SER A 59 4.71 10.85 0.75
N ALA A 60 4.32 10.05 1.75
CA ALA A 60 3.81 10.47 3.06
C ALA A 60 2.73 11.58 2.97
N PRO A 61 1.65 11.41 2.18
CA PRO A 61 0.56 12.38 2.14
C PRO A 61 -0.20 12.38 3.48
N ASP A 62 -0.92 13.47 3.74
CA ASP A 62 -1.72 13.58 4.96
C ASP A 62 -2.87 12.57 4.98
N VAL A 63 -3.46 12.30 3.82
CA VAL A 63 -4.55 11.34 3.65
C VAL A 63 -4.30 10.48 2.41
N ILE A 64 -4.47 9.17 2.57
CA ILE A 64 -4.44 8.21 1.47
C ILE A 64 -5.84 7.68 1.24
N VAL A 65 -6.26 7.62 -0.02
CA VAL A 65 -7.51 6.98 -0.44
C VAL A 65 -7.15 5.75 -1.26
N LEU A 66 -7.57 4.59 -0.80
CA LEU A 66 -7.35 3.31 -1.48
C LEU A 66 -8.70 2.75 -1.96
N ASP A 67 -8.85 2.62 -3.27
CA ASP A 67 -10.07 2.08 -3.89
C ASP A 67 -9.82 0.63 -4.33
N GLU A 68 -10.48 -0.31 -3.65
CA GLU A 68 -10.33 -1.75 -3.87
C GLU A 68 -8.85 -2.19 -3.96
N PRO A 69 -8.03 -1.87 -2.93
CA PRO A 69 -6.57 -2.07 -3.01
C PRO A 69 -6.15 -3.54 -3.00
N THR A 70 -7.04 -4.45 -2.64
CA THR A 70 -6.75 -5.89 -2.57
C THR A 70 -6.95 -6.63 -3.90
N ASN A 71 -7.50 -5.97 -4.92
CA ASN A 71 -7.64 -6.57 -6.24
C ASN A 71 -6.25 -6.94 -6.78
N ASN A 72 -6.11 -8.17 -7.25
CA ASN A 72 -4.85 -8.73 -7.76
C ASN A 72 -3.74 -8.93 -6.72
N LEU A 73 -4.03 -8.80 -5.41
CA LEU A 73 -3.09 -9.13 -4.36
C LEU A 73 -3.33 -10.54 -3.82
N ASP A 74 -2.25 -11.24 -3.50
CA ASP A 74 -2.30 -12.50 -2.76
C ASP A 74 -2.50 -12.24 -1.25
N ILE A 75 -2.69 -13.31 -0.48
CA ILE A 75 -2.95 -13.23 0.96
C ILE A 75 -1.80 -12.53 1.71
N GLU A 76 -0.57 -12.87 1.38
CA GLU A 76 0.61 -12.27 2.01
C GLU A 76 0.71 -10.77 1.74
N SER A 77 0.35 -10.35 0.54
CA SER A 77 0.32 -8.93 0.17
C SER A 77 -0.81 -8.17 0.87
N ILE A 78 -1.96 -8.80 1.06
CA ILE A 78 -3.07 -8.21 1.82
C ILE A 78 -2.65 -8.00 3.28
N ASP A 79 -1.99 -8.97 3.90
CA ASP A 79 -1.48 -8.84 5.25
C ASP A 79 -0.43 -7.72 5.35
N ALA A 80 0.50 -7.66 4.41
CA ALA A 80 1.51 -6.60 4.35
C ALA A 80 0.88 -5.22 4.17
N LEU A 81 -0.15 -5.10 3.32
CA LEU A 81 -0.91 -3.87 3.15
C LEU A 81 -1.59 -3.45 4.45
N GLY A 82 -2.22 -4.40 5.14
CA GLY A 82 -2.87 -4.16 6.43
C GLY A 82 -1.89 -3.62 7.48
N ASP A 83 -0.71 -4.21 7.59
CA ASP A 83 0.34 -3.77 8.50
C ASP A 83 0.85 -2.37 8.15
N ALA A 84 1.06 -2.10 6.87
CA ALA A 84 1.49 -0.79 6.39
C ALA A 84 0.44 0.31 6.70
N ILE A 85 -0.84 -0.01 6.57
CA ILE A 85 -1.94 0.91 6.90
C ILE A 85 -1.94 1.21 8.40
N LYS A 86 -1.76 0.23 9.26
CA LYS A 86 -1.69 0.42 10.71
C LYS A 86 -0.53 1.33 11.12
N GLU A 87 0.61 1.17 10.50
CA GLU A 87 1.83 1.92 10.80
C GLU A 87 1.85 3.30 10.15
N TYR A 88 0.99 3.56 9.19
CA TYR A 88 0.96 4.84 8.49
C TYR A 88 0.53 5.98 9.43
N ASP A 89 1.28 7.07 9.46
CA ASP A 89 1.03 8.19 10.37
C ASP A 89 -0.12 9.12 9.96
N GLY A 90 -0.46 9.15 8.67
CA GLY A 90 -1.56 9.96 8.13
C GLY A 90 -2.92 9.27 8.24
N GLY A 91 -3.95 9.91 7.70
CA GLY A 91 -5.28 9.33 7.56
C GLY A 91 -5.35 8.35 6.39
N VAL A 92 -6.15 7.32 6.52
CA VAL A 92 -6.38 6.35 5.44
C VAL A 92 -7.87 6.11 5.25
N ILE A 93 -8.33 6.22 4.01
CA ILE A 93 -9.70 5.86 3.62
C ILE A 93 -9.60 4.69 2.65
N ILE A 94 -10.30 3.60 2.97
CA ILE A 94 -10.28 2.40 2.15
C ILE A 94 -11.69 2.12 1.65
N VAL A 95 -11.85 1.94 0.34
CA VAL A 95 -13.07 1.42 -0.27
C VAL A 95 -12.82 -0.05 -0.57
N SER A 96 -13.45 -0.95 0.18
CA SER A 96 -13.20 -2.39 0.04
C SER A 96 -14.37 -3.23 0.54
N HIS A 97 -14.53 -4.41 -0.07
CA HIS A 97 -15.39 -5.49 0.41
C HIS A 97 -14.58 -6.65 1.01
N ASP A 98 -13.26 -6.52 1.09
CA ASP A 98 -12.37 -7.56 1.59
C ASP A 98 -12.40 -7.61 3.11
N GLU A 99 -13.05 -8.63 3.67
CA GLU A 99 -13.18 -8.81 5.13
C GLU A 99 -11.83 -8.97 5.82
N ARG A 100 -10.86 -9.60 5.15
CA ARG A 100 -9.53 -9.81 5.71
C ARG A 100 -8.81 -8.48 5.92
N LEU A 101 -8.81 -7.61 4.92
CA LEU A 101 -8.23 -6.28 5.04
C LEU A 101 -8.93 -5.45 6.12
N ILE A 102 -10.26 -5.50 6.16
CA ILE A 102 -11.06 -4.76 7.14
C ILE A 102 -10.70 -5.20 8.58
N ARG A 103 -10.56 -6.50 8.82
CA ARG A 103 -10.17 -7.03 10.12
C ARG A 103 -8.73 -6.69 10.49
N GLU A 104 -7.81 -6.87 9.55
CA GLU A 104 -6.39 -6.65 9.77
C GLU A 104 -6.05 -5.18 10.09
N THR A 105 -6.78 -4.24 9.49
CA THR A 105 -6.50 -2.81 9.67
C THR A 105 -7.13 -2.20 10.91
N GLU A 106 -8.06 -2.89 11.55
CA GLU A 106 -8.81 -2.37 12.72
C GLU A 106 -9.46 -1.01 12.45
N CYS A 107 -9.82 -0.75 11.20
CA CYS A 107 -10.42 0.50 10.75
C CYS A 107 -11.85 0.65 11.23
N GLN A 108 -12.31 1.90 11.32
CA GLN A 108 -13.72 2.16 11.53
C GLN A 108 -14.49 1.87 10.24
N LEU A 109 -15.50 1.00 10.32
CA LEU A 109 -16.34 0.65 9.19
C LEU A 109 -17.45 1.69 9.00
N TRP A 110 -17.53 2.23 7.78
CA TRP A 110 -18.63 3.08 7.35
C TRP A 110 -19.41 2.37 6.24
N VAL A 111 -20.70 2.16 6.47
CA VAL A 111 -21.61 1.59 5.49
C VAL A 111 -22.43 2.73 4.89
N ILE A 112 -22.47 2.81 3.55
CA ILE A 112 -23.06 3.95 2.84
C ILE A 112 -24.61 3.95 2.91
N GLU A 113 -25.24 2.85 3.30
CA GLU A 113 -26.69 2.71 3.30
C GLU A 113 -27.41 3.47 4.41
N GLU A 114 -26.74 3.88 5.49
CA GLU A 114 -27.35 4.64 6.58
C GLU A 114 -26.41 5.67 7.18
N GLN A 115 -26.94 6.85 7.46
CA GLN A 115 -26.24 7.94 8.10
C GLN A 115 -25.84 7.57 9.54
N VAL A 116 -24.57 7.27 9.80
CA VAL A 116 -24.09 7.13 11.17
C VAL A 116 -22.84 7.97 11.39
N ARG A 117 -22.98 8.94 12.28
CA ARG A 117 -21.85 9.69 12.84
C ARG A 117 -21.29 8.94 14.04
N ARG A 118 -20.03 8.54 14.04
CA ARG A 118 -19.27 8.34 15.30
C ARG A 118 -17.77 8.35 15.12
N LYS A 119 -17.11 8.99 16.09
CA LYS A 119 -15.66 9.08 16.45
C LYS A 119 -14.62 8.92 15.36
N ILE A 120 -13.77 9.92 15.28
CA ILE A 120 -12.62 10.00 14.36
C ILE A 120 -11.59 8.95 14.74
N HIS A 121 -11.50 7.90 13.93
CA HIS A 121 -10.36 6.99 13.89
C HIS A 121 -9.47 7.40 12.71
N LYS A 122 -8.22 6.98 12.78
CA LYS A 122 -7.20 7.28 11.77
C LYS A 122 -7.48 6.60 10.42
N CYS A 123 -8.24 5.53 10.41
CA CYS A 123 -8.55 4.73 9.24
C CYS A 123 -10.06 4.51 9.12
N PHE A 124 -10.58 4.64 7.90
CA PHE A 124 -11.98 4.40 7.58
C PHE A 124 -12.07 3.39 6.44
N VAL A 125 -13.01 2.47 6.56
CA VAL A 125 -13.36 1.56 5.47
C VAL A 125 -14.78 1.88 5.01
N LEU A 126 -14.93 2.12 3.72
CA LEU A 126 -16.22 2.31 3.07
C LEU A 126 -16.61 1.03 2.33
N THR A 127 -17.79 0.55 2.56
CA THR A 127 -18.34 -0.61 1.85
C THR A 127 -19.62 -0.28 1.10
#